data_2fb8cc756853d381456e8ffbc2eebfc3
#
_entry.id   2fb8cc756853d381456e8ffbc2eebfc3
#
_cell.length_a   1.000
_cell.length_b   1.000
_cell.length_c   1.000
_cell.angle_alpha   90.00
_cell.angle_beta   90.00
_cell.angle_gamma   90.00
#
_symmetry.space_group_name_H-M   'P 1'
#
loop_
_entity.id
_entity.type
_entity.pdbx_description
1 polymer ?
#
loop_
_entity_poly.entity_id
_entity_poly.type
_entity_poly.pdbx_seq_one_letter_code
_entity_poly.pdbx_strand_id
1 'polypeptide(L)'
;NVGNVVAITIDDGVDSSVVDAYLDFAKDSGVRLTFFVTGCYPSWTDNRDKMRPLVESGQIQLANHTWTHPDLTTLSEGGIIDELTQCENLLRNTYGVTGAPFIRPPYGGRSSYTDSVCAKIGYTTTTMWYGSFGDSGLLTPEVLLGEAQKWLLAQHIVIGHANFPTVTSVYGQIIDILRQRSLQTATLDDVYFGPGHNRHV
;
A
#
# COMPACT_ATOMS: atom_id res chain seq x y z
N ASN A 1 5.37 21.31 7.63
CA ASN A 1 6.22 21.41 6.43
C ASN A 1 5.71 20.44 5.37
N VAL A 2 4.82 20.93 4.50
CA VAL A 2 4.17 20.14 3.44
C VAL A 2 5.19 19.58 2.43
N GLY A 3 6.42 20.09 2.41
CA GLY A 3 7.46 19.68 1.45
C GLY A 3 8.30 18.45 1.84
N ASN A 4 8.30 18.02 3.11
CA ASN A 4 9.22 16.99 3.60
C ASN A 4 8.50 15.69 3.97
N VAL A 5 7.65 15.22 3.05
CA VAL A 5 6.76 14.08 3.23
C VAL A 5 7.09 13.01 2.21
N VAL A 6 7.09 11.74 2.64
CA VAL A 6 7.20 10.55 1.79
C VAL A 6 6.00 9.63 2.05
N ALA A 7 5.44 9.08 0.98
CA ALA A 7 4.39 8.07 1.07
C ALA A 7 4.99 6.68 0.84
N ILE A 8 4.99 5.86 1.89
CA ILE A 8 5.42 4.46 1.81
C ILE A 8 4.19 3.61 1.54
N THR A 9 4.19 2.95 0.39
CA THR A 9 3.07 2.12 -0.07
C THR A 9 3.54 0.68 -0.22
N ILE A 10 2.72 -0.27 0.25
CA ILE A 10 3.08 -1.68 0.34
C ILE A 10 2.04 -2.50 -0.39
N ASP A 11 2.48 -3.24 -1.41
CA ASP A 11 1.63 -4.04 -2.27
C ASP A 11 1.51 -5.51 -1.82
N ASP A 12 0.49 -6.18 -2.33
CA ASP A 12 0.23 -7.62 -2.29
C ASP A 12 -0.23 -8.15 -0.93
N GLY A 13 0.68 -8.57 -0.06
CA GLY A 13 0.37 -9.20 1.21
C GLY A 13 0.40 -10.73 1.15
N VAL A 14 1.29 -11.31 0.35
CA VAL A 14 1.41 -12.78 0.20
C VAL A 14 1.75 -13.47 1.51
N ASP A 15 2.63 -12.85 2.32
CA ASP A 15 3.10 -13.43 3.58
C ASP A 15 2.43 -12.75 4.78
N SER A 16 1.59 -13.50 5.48
CA SER A 16 0.85 -13.01 6.64
C SER A 16 1.77 -12.54 7.77
N SER A 17 2.94 -13.16 7.95
CA SER A 17 3.93 -12.76 8.95
C SER A 17 4.62 -11.45 8.60
N VAL A 18 4.79 -11.15 7.33
CA VAL A 18 5.37 -9.87 6.87
C VAL A 18 4.35 -8.74 7.07
N VAL A 19 3.08 -8.98 6.76
CA VAL A 19 2.01 -8.02 7.08
C VAL A 19 1.97 -7.75 8.59
N ASP A 20 1.98 -8.79 9.41
CA ASP A 20 2.02 -8.66 10.87
C ASP A 20 3.20 -7.81 11.34
N ALA A 21 4.39 -8.04 10.81
CA ALA A 21 5.59 -7.29 11.15
C ALA A 21 5.49 -5.81 10.73
N TYR A 22 4.89 -5.50 9.58
CA TYR A 22 4.59 -4.12 9.20
C TYR A 22 3.65 -3.43 10.19
N LEU A 23 2.66 -4.15 10.72
CA LEU A 23 1.75 -3.59 11.71
C LEU A 23 2.48 -3.27 13.02
N ASP A 24 3.36 -4.14 13.48
CA ASP A 24 4.21 -3.86 14.64
C ASP A 24 5.14 -2.68 14.39
N PHE A 25 5.75 -2.62 13.22
CA PHE A 25 6.58 -1.49 12.81
C PHE A 25 5.81 -0.16 12.86
N ALA A 26 4.61 -0.13 12.29
CA ALA A 26 3.76 1.06 12.32
C ALA A 26 3.36 1.44 13.74
N LYS A 27 2.94 0.47 14.54
CA LYS A 27 2.53 0.68 15.92
C LYS A 27 3.66 1.22 16.80
N ASP A 28 4.84 0.64 16.67
CA ASP A 28 5.98 0.97 17.54
C ASP A 28 6.66 2.28 17.16
N SER A 29 6.69 2.60 15.86
CA SER A 29 7.40 3.77 15.32
C SER A 29 6.53 4.99 15.05
N GLY A 30 5.22 4.80 14.94
CA GLY A 30 4.30 5.84 14.48
C GLY A 30 4.31 6.10 12.98
N VAL A 31 5.01 5.28 12.20
CA VAL A 31 5.05 5.37 10.74
C VAL A 31 3.65 5.19 10.16
N ARG A 32 3.31 6.01 9.18
CA ARG A 32 2.05 5.96 8.44
C ARG A 32 2.27 5.25 7.12
N LEU A 33 1.42 4.30 6.79
CA LEU A 33 1.56 3.42 5.63
C LEU A 33 0.25 3.33 4.84
N THR A 34 0.38 3.09 3.52
CA THR A 34 -0.73 2.68 2.67
C THR A 34 -0.47 1.26 2.17
N PHE A 35 -1.40 0.33 2.45
CA PHE A 35 -1.40 -0.98 1.82
C PHE A 35 -2.28 -1.00 0.59
N PHE A 36 -1.72 -1.44 -0.54
CA PHE A 36 -2.48 -1.82 -1.72
C PHE A 36 -2.76 -3.32 -1.65
N VAL A 37 -3.97 -3.65 -1.25
CA VAL A 37 -4.40 -4.98 -0.84
C VAL A 37 -4.73 -5.85 -2.05
N THR A 38 -4.06 -6.99 -2.20
CA THR A 38 -4.54 -8.10 -3.04
C THR A 38 -5.45 -8.97 -2.20
N GLY A 39 -6.74 -8.84 -2.40
CA GLY A 39 -7.75 -9.25 -1.42
C GLY A 39 -7.84 -10.75 -1.14
N CYS A 40 -7.43 -11.61 -2.08
CA CYS A 40 -7.54 -13.06 -1.89
C CYS A 40 -6.54 -13.64 -0.88
N TYR A 41 -5.49 -12.90 -0.51
CA TYR A 41 -4.50 -13.42 0.43
C TYR A 41 -5.04 -13.44 1.86
N PRO A 42 -4.84 -14.55 2.61
CA PRO A 42 -5.34 -14.69 3.98
C PRO A 42 -4.79 -13.66 4.97
N SER A 43 -3.64 -13.04 4.67
CA SER A 43 -3.00 -12.05 5.54
C SER A 43 -3.94 -10.92 5.95
N TRP A 44 -4.87 -10.54 5.08
CA TRP A 44 -5.80 -9.43 5.30
C TRP A 44 -6.93 -9.75 6.27
N THR A 45 -7.20 -11.01 6.51
CA THR A 45 -8.13 -11.48 7.55
C THR A 45 -7.42 -12.04 8.77
N ASP A 46 -6.26 -12.70 8.59
CA ASP A 46 -5.44 -13.23 9.70
C ASP A 46 -5.01 -12.12 10.66
N ASN A 47 -4.63 -10.96 10.14
CA ASN A 47 -4.12 -9.83 10.91
C ASN A 47 -5.20 -8.79 11.26
N ARG A 48 -6.47 -9.11 11.06
CA ARG A 48 -7.57 -8.15 11.23
C ARG A 48 -7.57 -7.43 12.57
N ASP A 49 -7.42 -8.17 13.66
CA ASP A 49 -7.57 -7.60 15.00
C ASP A 49 -6.45 -6.61 15.33
N LYS A 50 -5.24 -6.86 14.86
CA LYS A 50 -4.10 -5.94 15.01
C LYS A 50 -4.23 -4.74 14.06
N MET A 51 -4.74 -4.95 12.85
CA MET A 51 -4.81 -3.92 11.82
C MET A 51 -5.96 -2.93 12.05
N ARG A 52 -7.12 -3.39 12.54
CA ARG A 52 -8.31 -2.52 12.69
C ARG A 52 -8.05 -1.22 13.43
N PRO A 53 -7.42 -1.22 14.63
CA PRO A 53 -7.16 0.04 15.34
C PRO A 53 -6.29 1.02 14.54
N LEU A 54 -5.33 0.52 13.77
CA LEU A 54 -4.46 1.33 12.93
C LEU A 54 -5.17 1.90 11.72
N VAL A 55 -6.11 1.16 11.15
CA VAL A 55 -6.98 1.64 10.06
C VAL A 55 -7.98 2.66 10.59
N GLU A 56 -8.61 2.39 11.73
CA GLU A 56 -9.58 3.30 12.36
C GLU A 56 -8.95 4.64 12.74
N SER A 57 -7.71 4.65 13.20
CA SER A 57 -6.96 5.88 13.50
C SER A 57 -6.51 6.65 12.26
N GLY A 58 -6.56 6.05 11.08
CA GLY A 58 -6.02 6.60 9.85
C GLY A 58 -4.51 6.49 9.70
N GLN A 59 -3.82 5.83 10.64
CA GLN A 59 -2.37 5.61 10.56
C GLN A 59 -2.02 4.66 9.41
N ILE A 60 -2.85 3.66 9.18
CA ILE A 60 -2.77 2.77 8.02
C ILE A 60 -3.98 2.98 7.13
N GLN A 61 -3.71 3.22 5.86
CA GLN A 61 -4.72 3.27 4.81
C GLN A 61 -4.72 1.98 4.00
N LEU A 62 -5.91 1.50 3.64
CA LEU A 62 -6.10 0.37 2.73
C LEU A 62 -6.61 0.86 1.38
N ALA A 63 -5.99 0.40 0.31
CA ALA A 63 -6.34 0.70 -1.07
C ALA A 63 -6.42 -0.60 -1.88
N ASN A 64 -6.86 -0.52 -3.13
CA ASN A 64 -7.19 -1.69 -3.93
C ASN A 64 -6.04 -2.09 -4.86
N HIS A 65 -5.61 -3.36 -4.78
CA HIS A 65 -4.65 -3.97 -5.69
C HIS A 65 -5.23 -5.20 -6.37
N THR A 66 -6.53 -5.22 -6.61
CA THR A 66 -7.32 -6.31 -7.19
C THR A 66 -7.56 -7.48 -6.21
N TRP A 67 -8.31 -8.48 -6.67
CA TRP A 67 -8.62 -9.67 -5.88
C TRP A 67 -7.53 -10.73 -5.99
N THR A 68 -7.16 -11.13 -7.24
CA THR A 68 -6.22 -12.22 -7.52
C THR A 68 -4.93 -11.79 -8.20
N HIS A 69 -4.67 -10.48 -8.33
CA HIS A 69 -3.45 -9.92 -8.92
C HIS A 69 -3.26 -10.24 -10.42
N PRO A 70 -4.31 -10.12 -11.28
CA PRO A 70 -4.13 -10.30 -12.70
C PRO A 70 -3.59 -9.05 -13.40
N ASP A 71 -3.01 -9.21 -14.56
CA ASP A 71 -2.74 -8.09 -15.45
C ASP A 71 -4.07 -7.57 -16.02
N LEU A 72 -4.47 -6.38 -15.60
CA LEU A 72 -5.75 -5.76 -15.99
C LEU A 72 -5.86 -5.55 -17.50
N THR A 73 -4.74 -5.36 -18.20
CA THR A 73 -4.73 -5.14 -19.66
C THR A 73 -5.18 -6.37 -20.45
N THR A 74 -5.21 -7.54 -19.81
CA THR A 74 -5.65 -8.81 -20.42
C THR A 74 -7.10 -9.13 -20.16
N LEU A 75 -7.80 -8.32 -19.34
CA LEU A 75 -9.16 -8.60 -18.90
C LEU A 75 -10.21 -7.81 -19.69
N SER A 76 -11.42 -8.37 -19.73
CA SER A 76 -12.61 -7.66 -20.17
C SER A 76 -13.02 -6.61 -19.13
N GLU A 77 -13.94 -5.71 -19.52
CA GLU A 77 -14.53 -4.75 -18.58
C GLU A 77 -15.14 -5.44 -17.37
N GLY A 78 -15.94 -6.49 -17.57
CA GLY A 78 -16.54 -7.27 -16.49
C GLY A 78 -15.49 -7.91 -15.58
N GLY A 79 -14.40 -8.43 -16.16
CA GLY A 79 -13.28 -9.01 -15.40
C GLY A 79 -12.58 -8.00 -14.50
N ILE A 80 -12.33 -6.79 -14.99
CA ILE A 80 -11.74 -5.70 -14.21
C ILE A 80 -12.66 -5.30 -13.06
N ILE A 81 -13.95 -5.10 -13.35
CA ILE A 81 -14.95 -4.72 -12.35
C ILE A 81 -15.05 -5.79 -11.25
N ASP A 82 -15.09 -7.08 -11.63
CA ASP A 82 -15.16 -8.18 -10.67
C ASP A 82 -13.94 -8.21 -9.75
N GLU A 83 -12.73 -8.06 -10.28
CA GLU A 83 -11.50 -8.03 -9.51
C GLU A 83 -11.49 -6.90 -8.48
N LEU A 84 -11.87 -5.69 -8.88
CA LEU A 84 -11.92 -4.55 -7.99
C LEU A 84 -13.05 -4.67 -6.96
N THR A 85 -14.21 -5.14 -7.37
CA THR A 85 -15.39 -5.26 -6.50
C THR A 85 -15.18 -6.30 -5.41
N GLN A 86 -14.58 -7.45 -5.71
CA GLN A 86 -14.28 -8.46 -4.69
C GLN A 86 -13.31 -7.93 -3.65
N CYS A 87 -12.26 -7.23 -4.06
CA CYS A 87 -11.33 -6.60 -3.12
C CYS A 87 -12.02 -5.50 -2.30
N GLU A 88 -12.81 -4.65 -2.91
CA GLU A 88 -13.59 -3.61 -2.21
C GLU A 88 -14.53 -4.22 -1.17
N ASN A 89 -15.22 -5.32 -1.49
CA ASN A 89 -16.08 -6.01 -0.54
C ASN A 89 -15.32 -6.53 0.67
N LEU A 90 -14.11 -7.06 0.49
CA LEU A 90 -13.25 -7.44 1.62
C LEU A 90 -12.96 -6.24 2.52
N LEU A 91 -12.56 -5.09 1.93
CA LEU A 91 -12.21 -3.89 2.69
C LEU A 91 -13.42 -3.36 3.48
N ARG A 92 -14.60 -3.34 2.86
CA ARG A 92 -15.84 -2.90 3.52
C ARG A 92 -16.28 -3.85 4.62
N ASN A 93 -16.32 -5.13 4.33
CA ASN A 93 -16.84 -6.13 5.28
C ASN A 93 -15.89 -6.39 6.45
N THR A 94 -14.58 -6.31 6.22
CA THR A 94 -13.58 -6.61 7.26
C THR A 94 -13.19 -5.37 8.06
N TYR A 95 -13.07 -4.22 7.41
CA TYR A 95 -12.51 -3.00 8.00
C TYR A 95 -13.46 -1.80 7.99
N GLY A 96 -14.60 -1.86 7.31
CA GLY A 96 -15.54 -0.74 7.22
C GLY A 96 -14.99 0.45 6.44
N VAL A 97 -14.10 0.22 5.50
CA VAL A 97 -13.48 1.29 4.67
C VAL A 97 -13.63 0.98 3.18
N THR A 98 -13.49 2.02 2.37
CA THR A 98 -13.36 1.87 0.91
C THR A 98 -11.90 2.01 0.48
N GLY A 99 -11.48 1.27 -0.55
CA GLY A 99 -10.20 1.50 -1.22
C GLY A 99 -10.24 2.68 -2.20
N ALA A 100 -11.44 3.01 -2.70
CA ALA A 100 -11.61 4.11 -3.66
C ALA A 100 -11.18 5.47 -3.04
N PRO A 101 -10.61 6.36 -3.83
CA PRO A 101 -10.41 6.31 -5.28
C PRO A 101 -9.10 5.65 -5.74
N PHE A 102 -8.31 5.04 -4.84
CA PHE A 102 -6.95 4.58 -5.14
C PHE A 102 -6.92 3.13 -5.62
N ILE A 103 -6.38 2.94 -6.81
CA ILE A 103 -6.06 1.65 -7.43
C ILE A 103 -4.58 1.63 -7.81
N ARG A 104 -3.90 0.53 -7.55
CA ARG A 104 -2.61 0.24 -8.17
C ARG A 104 -2.76 -1.00 -9.02
N PRO A 105 -2.58 -0.90 -10.36
CA PRO A 105 -2.71 -2.06 -11.22
C PRO A 105 -1.56 -3.03 -10.99
N PRO A 106 -1.84 -4.35 -10.93
CA PRO A 106 -0.79 -5.37 -10.86
C PRO A 106 0.23 -5.22 -12.00
N TYR A 107 1.50 -5.44 -11.69
CA TYR A 107 2.63 -5.30 -12.63
C TYR A 107 2.83 -3.88 -13.18
N GLY A 108 2.14 -2.88 -12.65
CA GLY A 108 2.07 -1.55 -13.27
C GLY A 108 1.34 -1.54 -14.62
N GLY A 109 0.65 -2.63 -14.96
CA GLY A 109 -0.02 -2.82 -16.24
C GLY A 109 -1.29 -1.99 -16.36
N ARG A 110 -1.24 -0.91 -17.14
CA ARG A 110 -2.36 0.00 -17.34
C ARG A 110 -2.46 0.48 -18.78
N SER A 111 -3.65 0.92 -19.14
CA SER A 111 -3.94 1.60 -20.39
C SER A 111 -5.05 2.63 -20.15
N SER A 112 -5.30 3.52 -21.12
CA SER A 112 -6.45 4.43 -21.05
C SER A 112 -7.77 3.68 -20.91
N TYR A 113 -7.88 2.48 -21.52
CA TYR A 113 -9.04 1.63 -21.37
C TYR A 113 -9.20 1.10 -19.94
N THR A 114 -8.16 0.49 -19.36
CA THR A 114 -8.22 -0.03 -17.99
C THR A 114 -8.50 1.08 -16.98
N ASP A 115 -7.87 2.24 -17.14
CA ASP A 115 -8.13 3.41 -16.29
C ASP A 115 -9.59 3.87 -16.38
N SER A 116 -10.17 3.88 -17.60
CA SER A 116 -11.57 4.28 -17.80
C SER A 116 -12.55 3.32 -17.15
N VAL A 117 -12.27 2.01 -17.19
CA VAL A 117 -13.11 0.99 -16.53
C VAL A 117 -13.05 1.13 -15.02
N CYS A 118 -11.84 1.28 -14.44
CA CYS A 118 -11.67 1.51 -13.01
C CYS A 118 -12.44 2.76 -12.55
N ALA A 119 -12.38 3.84 -13.32
CA ALA A 119 -13.07 5.09 -13.00
C ALA A 119 -14.59 4.95 -12.95
N LYS A 120 -15.19 4.07 -13.78
CA LYS A 120 -16.64 3.83 -13.78
C LYS A 120 -17.18 3.37 -12.42
N ILE A 121 -16.36 2.73 -11.61
CA ILE A 121 -16.76 2.21 -10.30
C ILE A 121 -16.09 2.94 -9.15
N GLY A 122 -15.60 4.16 -9.38
CA GLY A 122 -15.08 5.04 -8.35
C GLY A 122 -13.57 5.00 -8.14
N TYR A 123 -12.83 4.18 -8.87
CA TYR A 123 -11.37 4.12 -8.80
C TYR A 123 -10.75 5.10 -9.81
N THR A 124 -10.76 6.36 -9.47
CA THR A 124 -10.36 7.46 -10.36
C THR A 124 -8.88 7.85 -10.23
N THR A 125 -8.18 7.32 -9.24
CA THR A 125 -6.78 7.66 -8.96
C THR A 125 -5.91 6.42 -9.11
N THR A 126 -5.39 6.20 -10.33
CA THR A 126 -4.40 5.15 -10.59
C THR A 126 -3.06 5.61 -10.03
N THR A 127 -2.60 4.94 -8.99
CA THR A 127 -1.43 5.35 -8.23
C THR A 127 -0.24 4.47 -8.57
N MET A 128 0.69 5.04 -9.32
CA MET A 128 1.99 4.43 -9.61
C MET A 128 3.00 4.82 -8.50
N TRP A 129 4.28 4.68 -8.77
CA TRP A 129 5.33 4.96 -7.79
C TRP A 129 6.53 5.66 -8.41
N TYR A 130 7.32 6.29 -7.55
CA TYR A 130 8.61 6.85 -7.91
C TYR A 130 9.63 6.45 -6.85
N GLY A 131 10.19 5.27 -7.03
CA GLY A 131 11.09 4.60 -6.11
C GLY A 131 10.55 3.28 -5.57
N SER A 132 11.44 2.33 -5.33
CA SER A 132 11.09 0.97 -4.92
C SER A 132 12.11 0.42 -3.93
N PHE A 133 11.63 -0.37 -2.95
CA PHE A 133 12.51 -1.20 -2.12
C PHE A 133 13.11 -2.39 -2.89
N GLY A 134 12.60 -2.67 -4.09
CA GLY A 134 13.08 -3.77 -4.92
C GLY A 134 12.65 -5.15 -4.44
N ASP A 135 11.74 -5.24 -3.49
CA ASP A 135 11.38 -6.45 -2.76
C ASP A 135 10.15 -7.19 -3.32
N SER A 136 9.86 -7.02 -4.60
CA SER A 136 8.92 -7.90 -5.31
C SER A 136 9.45 -9.33 -5.41
N GLY A 137 10.76 -9.52 -5.30
CA GLY A 137 11.46 -10.77 -5.17
C GLY A 137 12.31 -10.82 -3.89
N LEU A 138 12.94 -11.96 -3.64
CA LEU A 138 13.80 -12.13 -2.49
C LEU A 138 15.13 -11.37 -2.70
N LEU A 139 15.44 -10.49 -1.76
CA LEU A 139 16.67 -9.69 -1.71
C LEU A 139 17.45 -9.98 -0.44
N THR A 140 18.73 -9.56 -0.44
CA THR A 140 19.49 -9.42 0.82
C THR A 140 19.09 -8.12 1.55
N PRO A 141 19.26 -8.06 2.89
CA PRO A 141 19.00 -6.82 3.64
C PRO A 141 19.81 -5.63 3.14
N GLU A 142 21.06 -5.85 2.73
CA GLU A 142 21.96 -4.81 2.23
C GLU A 142 21.44 -4.19 0.94
N VAL A 143 20.96 -5.02 0.00
CA VAL A 143 20.40 -4.55 -1.28
C VAL A 143 19.11 -3.76 -1.03
N LEU A 144 18.21 -4.27 -0.18
CA LEU A 144 16.97 -3.57 0.15
C LEU A 144 17.27 -2.21 0.81
N LEU A 145 18.20 -2.19 1.76
CA LEU A 145 18.58 -0.96 2.45
C LEU A 145 19.19 0.07 1.49
N GLY A 146 19.99 -0.38 0.51
CA GLY A 146 20.53 0.48 -0.55
C GLY A 146 19.42 1.13 -1.39
N GLU A 147 18.38 0.38 -1.73
CA GLU A 147 17.21 0.91 -2.42
C GLU A 147 16.42 1.89 -1.53
N ALA A 148 16.23 1.56 -0.25
CA ALA A 148 15.59 2.46 0.69
C ALA A 148 16.34 3.79 0.82
N GLN A 149 17.67 3.76 0.91
CA GLN A 149 18.51 4.96 0.96
C GLN A 149 18.39 5.80 -0.31
N LYS A 150 18.25 5.16 -1.45
CA LYS A 150 18.11 5.83 -2.76
C LYS A 150 16.77 6.54 -2.91
N TRP A 151 15.68 5.94 -2.45
CA TRP A 151 14.33 6.33 -2.82
C TRP A 151 13.49 6.98 -1.72
N LEU A 152 13.86 6.83 -0.43
CA LEU A 152 13.15 7.50 0.65
C LEU A 152 13.53 8.99 0.68
N LEU A 153 12.93 9.74 -0.21
CA LEU A 153 13.13 11.17 -0.42
C LEU A 153 11.80 11.92 -0.32
N ALA A 154 11.89 13.23 -0.09
CA ALA A 154 10.72 14.10 -0.03
C ALA A 154 9.90 14.05 -1.33
N GLN A 155 8.59 13.98 -1.19
CA GLN A 155 7.60 13.98 -2.29
C GLN A 155 7.66 12.73 -3.20
N HIS A 156 8.23 11.64 -2.69
CA HIS A 156 8.19 10.35 -3.37
C HIS A 156 7.03 9.52 -2.88
N ILE A 157 6.46 8.72 -3.80
CA ILE A 157 5.63 7.55 -3.50
C ILE A 157 6.50 6.33 -3.72
N VAL A 158 6.85 5.63 -2.63
CA VAL A 158 7.76 4.47 -2.69
C VAL A 158 6.95 3.19 -2.59
N ILE A 159 7.26 2.21 -3.45
CA ILE A 159 6.64 0.90 -3.44
C ILE A 159 7.51 -0.11 -2.68
N GLY A 160 6.87 -0.87 -1.80
CA GLY A 160 7.37 -2.10 -1.22
C GLY A 160 6.34 -3.21 -1.35
N HIS A 161 6.67 -4.41 -0.90
CA HIS A 161 5.81 -5.58 -0.99
C HIS A 161 5.81 -6.34 0.34
N ALA A 162 4.67 -6.89 0.73
CA ALA A 162 4.54 -7.73 1.92
C ALA A 162 4.58 -9.22 1.56
N ASN A 163 5.63 -9.63 0.82
CA ASN A 163 5.78 -10.96 0.25
C ASN A 163 6.96 -11.74 0.82
N PHE A 164 8.04 -11.05 1.19
CA PHE A 164 9.27 -11.66 1.70
C PHE A 164 9.72 -11.00 3.00
N PRO A 165 10.32 -11.75 3.93
CA PRO A 165 10.63 -11.23 5.27
C PRO A 165 11.85 -10.31 5.32
N THR A 166 12.60 -10.12 4.24
CA THR A 166 13.84 -9.32 4.25
C THR A 166 13.63 -7.92 4.81
N VAL A 167 12.54 -7.24 4.43
CA VAL A 167 12.22 -5.89 4.91
C VAL A 167 12.08 -5.83 6.43
N THR A 168 11.62 -6.90 7.07
CA THR A 168 11.41 -6.95 8.52
C THR A 168 12.72 -6.86 9.30
N SER A 169 13.84 -7.20 8.68
CA SER A 169 15.17 -7.12 9.30
C SER A 169 15.81 -5.73 9.26
N VAL A 170 15.22 -4.78 8.49
CA VAL A 170 15.79 -3.44 8.28
C VAL A 170 14.88 -2.29 8.73
N TYR A 171 13.80 -2.55 9.44
CA TYR A 171 12.89 -1.51 9.91
C TYR A 171 13.58 -0.41 10.72
N GLY A 172 14.50 -0.79 11.61
CA GLY A 172 15.28 0.18 12.39
C GLY A 172 16.08 1.13 11.51
N GLN A 173 16.76 0.60 10.49
CA GLN A 173 17.53 1.39 9.54
C GLN A 173 16.65 2.27 8.65
N ILE A 174 15.44 1.82 8.29
CA ILE A 174 14.46 2.65 7.57
C ILE A 174 14.07 3.84 8.44
N ILE A 175 13.80 3.65 9.72
CA ILE A 175 13.52 4.73 10.67
C ILE A 175 14.69 5.71 10.76
N ASP A 176 15.92 5.21 10.80
CA ASP A 176 17.12 6.07 10.85
C ASP A 176 17.21 6.95 9.59
N ILE A 177 16.94 6.41 8.41
CA ILE A 177 16.91 7.19 7.16
C ILE A 177 15.84 8.30 7.23
N LEU A 178 14.65 7.97 7.67
CA LEU A 178 13.56 8.95 7.81
C LEU A 178 13.94 10.08 8.78
N ARG A 179 14.53 9.74 9.91
CA ARG A 179 14.99 10.71 10.93
C ARG A 179 16.10 11.59 10.42
N GLN A 180 17.15 11.01 9.82
CA GLN A 180 18.29 11.74 9.28
C GLN A 180 17.87 12.75 8.21
N ARG A 181 16.83 12.44 7.44
CA ARG A 181 16.30 13.29 6.38
C ARG A 181 15.16 14.19 6.84
N SER A 182 14.79 14.12 8.12
CA SER A 182 13.62 14.80 8.68
C SER A 182 12.33 14.56 7.87
N LEU A 183 12.19 13.36 7.33
CA LEU A 183 11.02 12.96 6.54
C LEU A 183 9.87 12.55 7.45
N GLN A 184 8.70 13.07 7.15
CA GLN A 184 7.43 12.59 7.70
C GLN A 184 6.81 11.60 6.73
N THR A 185 6.29 10.49 7.28
CA THR A 185 5.50 9.55 6.48
C THR A 185 4.05 10.01 6.41
N ALA A 186 3.42 9.76 5.28
CA ALA A 186 2.01 10.07 5.04
C ALA A 186 1.32 8.91 4.31
N THR A 187 0.05 8.72 4.59
CA THR A 187 -0.80 7.89 3.74
C THR A 187 -1.16 8.66 2.46
N LEU A 188 -1.67 7.97 1.46
CA LEU A 188 -2.18 8.66 0.26
C LEU A 188 -3.38 9.55 0.60
N ASP A 189 -4.21 9.15 1.56
CA ASP A 189 -5.30 9.99 2.05
C ASP A 189 -4.77 11.32 2.63
N ASP A 190 -3.72 11.28 3.42
CA ASP A 190 -3.09 12.49 3.97
C ASP A 190 -2.61 13.42 2.86
N VAL A 191 -2.03 12.84 1.79
CA VAL A 191 -1.45 13.61 0.67
C VAL A 191 -2.54 14.26 -0.18
N TYR A 192 -3.60 13.51 -0.51
CA TYR A 192 -4.63 13.95 -1.46
C TYR A 192 -5.79 14.72 -0.81
N PHE A 193 -6.12 14.40 0.45
CA PHE A 193 -7.30 14.94 1.13
C PHE A 193 -6.98 15.70 2.42
N GLY A 194 -5.73 15.67 2.85
CA GLY A 194 -5.27 16.31 4.09
C GLY A 194 -5.25 15.37 5.29
N PRO A 195 -4.47 15.74 6.33
CA PRO A 195 -4.30 14.90 7.51
C PRO A 195 -5.62 14.62 8.24
N GLY A 196 -5.78 13.38 8.68
CA GLY A 196 -6.94 12.94 9.44
C GLY A 196 -8.17 12.59 8.60
N HIS A 197 -8.06 12.58 7.28
CA HIS A 197 -9.13 12.10 6.41
C HIS A 197 -9.31 10.59 6.59
N ASN A 198 -10.53 10.18 6.91
CA ASN A 198 -10.90 8.77 7.10
C ASN A 198 -12.04 8.41 6.16
N ARG A 199 -11.86 7.31 5.42
CA ARG A 199 -12.84 6.82 4.45
C ARG A 199 -13.65 5.65 5.01
N HIS A 200 -14.33 5.92 6.13
CA HIS A 200 -15.31 4.98 6.65
C HIS A 200 -16.54 4.92 5.74
N VAL A 201 -17.09 3.74 5.57
CA VAL A 201 -18.31 3.44 4.81
C VAL A 201 -19.26 2.59 5.64
#